data_ba17551d701fec14c12a1a6eefc5f53a
#
_entry.id   ba17551d701fec14c12a1a6eefc5f53a
#
_cell.length_a   1.000
_cell.length_b   1.000
_cell.length_c   1.000
_cell.angle_alpha   90.00
_cell.angle_beta   90.00
_cell.angle_gamma   90.00
#
_symmetry.space_group_name_H-M   'P 1'
#
loop_
_entity.id
_entity.type
_entity.pdbx_description
1 polymer ?
#
loop_
_entity_poly.entity_id
_entity_poly.type
_entity_poly.pdbx_seq_one_letter_code
_entity_poly.pdbx_strand_id
1 'polypeptide(L)'
;AVKQNQGFTLATSQAIWPDHPEKVLGCTRTFVDQYPNTARVLVMAILEASRFIEESTETRRSTAQLLSGREYLDAPLDCIEPRLLGAYDDGLGNQWQDPHALRFFAGGEVNLPYLSDGMWFMTQFRRWGLLREDPDYLGVARQVQQLALYRQAAGALGIPVKAQDMRSSQLIDGKI
;
A
#
# COMPACT_ATOMS: atom_id res chain seq x y z
N ALA A 1 -18.38 -8.82 1.99
CA ALA A 1 -19.30 -9.37 1.01
C ALA A 1 -19.43 -10.89 1.21
N VAL A 2 -18.34 -11.67 1.10
CA VAL A 2 -18.36 -13.15 1.23
C VAL A 2 -18.97 -13.60 2.56
N LYS A 3 -18.47 -13.12 3.69
CA LYS A 3 -18.98 -13.49 5.03
C LYS A 3 -20.45 -13.13 5.28
N GLN A 4 -20.97 -12.17 4.55
CA GLN A 4 -22.36 -11.71 4.65
C GLN A 4 -23.24 -12.28 3.54
N ASN A 5 -22.74 -13.22 2.74
CA ASN A 5 -23.44 -13.80 1.58
C ASN A 5 -23.97 -12.77 0.58
N GLN A 6 -23.26 -11.64 0.42
CA GLN A 6 -23.62 -10.56 -0.51
C GLN A 6 -22.83 -10.59 -1.81
N GLY A 7 -21.91 -11.53 -1.93
CA GLY A 7 -21.06 -11.66 -3.13
C GLY A 7 -19.96 -12.69 -2.96
N PHE A 8 -19.20 -12.87 -3.99
CA PHE A 8 -18.08 -13.81 -4.07
C PHE A 8 -16.81 -13.11 -4.55
N THR A 9 -15.67 -13.73 -4.29
CA THR A 9 -14.36 -13.23 -4.75
C THR A 9 -14.03 -13.88 -6.10
N LEU A 10 -13.94 -13.08 -7.15
CA LEU A 10 -13.51 -13.55 -8.47
C LEU A 10 -11.99 -13.67 -8.56
N ALA A 11 -11.27 -12.64 -8.11
CA ALA A 11 -9.82 -12.58 -8.09
C ALA A 11 -9.35 -11.62 -7.01
N THR A 12 -8.11 -11.74 -6.56
CA THR A 12 -7.45 -10.73 -5.74
C THR A 12 -6.76 -9.70 -6.64
N SER A 13 -6.61 -8.48 -6.15
CA SER A 13 -5.82 -7.47 -6.86
C SER A 13 -4.35 -7.87 -7.03
N GLN A 14 -3.82 -8.67 -6.11
CA GLN A 14 -2.50 -9.27 -6.19
C GLN A 14 -2.35 -10.20 -7.41
N ALA A 15 -3.40 -10.96 -7.75
CA ALA A 15 -3.41 -11.82 -8.94
C ALA A 15 -3.45 -11.02 -10.25
N ILE A 16 -3.99 -9.80 -10.22
CA ILE A 16 -4.10 -8.91 -11.39
C ILE A 16 -2.81 -8.11 -11.58
N TRP A 17 -2.29 -7.55 -10.50
CA TRP A 17 -1.09 -6.73 -10.48
C TRP A 17 -0.30 -7.02 -9.20
N PRO A 18 0.70 -7.92 -9.25
CA PRO A 18 1.52 -8.24 -8.10
C PRO A 18 2.19 -7.00 -7.48
N ASP A 19 2.12 -6.91 -6.16
CA ASP A 19 2.72 -5.82 -5.37
C ASP A 19 2.30 -4.41 -5.82
N HIS A 20 1.05 -4.27 -6.29
CA HIS A 20 0.52 -2.97 -6.73
C HIS A 20 0.49 -1.95 -5.59
N PRO A 21 0.66 -0.64 -5.88
CA PRO A 21 0.45 0.40 -4.91
C PRO A 21 -1.04 0.46 -4.52
N GLU A 22 -1.32 0.72 -3.26
CA GLU A 22 -2.69 0.80 -2.74
C GLU A 22 -2.94 2.15 -2.07
N LYS A 23 -3.09 2.14 -0.74
CA LYS A 23 -3.35 3.34 0.03
C LYS A 23 -2.07 4.15 0.24
N VAL A 24 -2.22 5.46 0.29
CA VAL A 24 -1.11 6.38 0.49
C VAL A 24 -1.40 7.36 1.61
N LEU A 25 -0.36 7.82 2.30
CA LEU A 25 -0.45 9.01 3.14
C LEU A 25 -0.42 10.24 2.24
N GLY A 26 -1.54 10.94 2.13
CA GLY A 26 -1.65 12.20 1.39
C GLY A 26 -1.60 13.39 2.32
N CYS A 27 -0.76 14.39 2.00
CA CYS A 27 -0.66 15.65 2.69
C CYS A 27 -0.71 16.82 1.69
N THR A 28 -1.19 17.97 2.13
CA THR A 28 -1.07 19.18 1.31
C THR A 28 0.39 19.66 1.28
N ARG A 29 0.78 20.29 0.18
CA ARG A 29 2.10 20.95 0.07
C ARG A 29 2.31 21.93 1.24
N THR A 30 1.34 22.76 1.52
CA THR A 30 1.40 23.74 2.62
C THR A 30 1.71 23.07 3.95
N PHE A 31 1.10 21.92 4.26
CA PHE A 31 1.40 21.19 5.49
C PHE A 31 2.85 20.72 5.54
N VAL A 32 3.34 20.12 4.46
CA VAL A 32 4.72 19.61 4.40
C VAL A 32 5.74 20.76 4.50
N ASP A 33 5.48 21.89 3.84
CA ASP A 33 6.36 23.06 3.85
C ASP A 33 6.39 23.74 5.24
N GLN A 34 5.25 23.85 5.90
CA GLN A 34 5.16 24.48 7.23
C GLN A 34 5.62 23.55 8.37
N TYR A 35 5.40 22.24 8.24
CA TYR A 35 5.67 21.27 9.29
C TYR A 35 6.53 20.08 8.80
N PRO A 36 7.73 20.32 8.24
CA PRO A 36 8.53 19.26 7.63
C PRO A 36 8.95 18.17 8.62
N ASN A 37 9.22 18.54 9.89
CA ASN A 37 9.54 17.57 10.93
C ASN A 37 8.34 16.69 11.28
N THR A 38 7.13 17.26 11.36
CA THR A 38 5.90 16.50 11.62
C THR A 38 5.62 15.54 10.47
N ALA A 39 5.75 16.00 9.23
CA ALA A 39 5.59 15.15 8.05
C ALA A 39 6.58 13.98 8.07
N ARG A 40 7.84 14.22 8.41
CA ARG A 40 8.87 13.16 8.55
C ARG A 40 8.51 12.16 9.65
N VAL A 41 8.09 12.62 10.82
CA VAL A 41 7.72 11.76 11.96
C VAL A 41 6.47 10.92 11.62
N LEU A 42 5.51 11.45 10.88
CA LEU A 42 4.36 10.67 10.40
C LEU A 42 4.80 9.52 9.47
N VAL A 43 5.73 9.77 8.55
CA VAL A 43 6.30 8.71 7.70
C VAL A 43 7.06 7.69 8.55
N MET A 44 7.84 8.12 9.54
CA MET A 44 8.52 7.22 10.48
C MET A 44 7.53 6.32 11.23
N ALA A 45 6.45 6.89 11.76
CA ALA A 45 5.41 6.14 12.46
C ALA A 45 4.75 5.06 11.57
N ILE A 46 4.48 5.38 10.30
CA ILE A 46 3.97 4.40 9.33
C ILE A 46 4.99 3.28 9.08
N LEU A 47 6.27 3.61 8.93
CA LEU A 47 7.32 2.62 8.72
C LEU A 47 7.49 1.69 9.93
N GLU A 48 7.44 2.23 11.14
CA GLU A 48 7.50 1.42 12.36
C GLU A 48 6.28 0.53 12.53
N ALA A 49 5.07 1.07 12.30
CA ALA A 49 3.84 0.28 12.32
C ALA A 49 3.86 -0.83 11.27
N SER A 50 4.30 -0.53 10.05
CA SER A 50 4.43 -1.49 8.96
C SER A 50 5.40 -2.61 9.30
N ARG A 51 6.56 -2.27 9.88
CA ARG A 51 7.56 -3.24 10.36
C ARG A 51 6.99 -4.12 11.46
N PHE A 52 6.32 -3.54 12.45
CA PHE A 52 5.66 -4.26 13.53
C PHE A 52 4.64 -5.27 13.01
N ILE A 53 3.75 -4.87 12.10
CA ILE A 53 2.72 -5.76 11.53
C ILE A 53 3.36 -6.95 10.81
N GLU A 54 4.49 -6.75 10.13
CA GLU A 54 5.13 -7.80 9.32
C GLU A 54 6.12 -8.67 10.12
N GLU A 55 6.39 -8.33 11.39
CA GLU A 55 7.38 -9.01 12.21
C GLU A 55 7.03 -10.49 12.45
N SER A 56 5.75 -10.80 12.67
CA SER A 56 5.31 -12.16 12.94
C SER A 56 3.82 -12.36 12.65
N THR A 57 3.41 -13.63 12.62
CA THR A 57 1.97 -14.00 12.58
C THR A 57 1.22 -13.47 13.81
N GLU A 58 1.87 -13.43 14.96
CA GLU A 58 1.28 -12.95 16.21
C GLU A 58 1.03 -11.44 16.17
N THR A 59 1.99 -10.67 15.66
CA THR A 59 1.80 -9.21 15.47
C THR A 59 0.70 -8.90 14.46
N ARG A 60 0.54 -9.72 13.42
CA ARG A 60 -0.60 -9.61 12.49
C ARG A 60 -1.95 -9.90 13.17
N ARG A 61 -2.02 -10.91 14.05
CA ARG A 61 -3.23 -11.21 14.82
C ARG A 61 -3.58 -10.11 15.80
N SER A 62 -2.60 -9.64 16.57
CA SER A 62 -2.82 -8.52 17.51
C SER A 62 -3.26 -7.25 16.80
N THR A 63 -2.72 -6.99 15.61
CA THR A 63 -3.15 -5.90 14.73
C THR A 63 -4.59 -6.10 14.26
N ALA A 64 -4.97 -7.32 13.84
CA ALA A 64 -6.36 -7.62 13.45
C ALA A 64 -7.32 -7.36 14.60
N GLN A 65 -6.97 -7.80 15.80
CA GLN A 65 -7.78 -7.59 16.99
C GLN A 65 -7.93 -6.10 17.33
N LEU A 66 -6.83 -5.34 17.28
CA LEU A 66 -6.87 -3.89 17.45
C LEU A 66 -7.81 -3.23 16.44
N LEU A 67 -7.64 -3.55 15.15
CA LEU A 67 -8.44 -2.98 14.07
C LEU A 67 -9.92 -3.36 14.13
N SER A 68 -10.29 -4.49 14.73
CA SER A 68 -11.69 -4.88 14.91
C SER A 68 -12.44 -3.99 15.90
N GLY A 69 -11.71 -3.27 16.75
CA GLY A 69 -12.27 -2.39 17.77
C GLY A 69 -13.12 -1.25 17.17
N ARG A 70 -14.11 -0.82 17.97
CA ARG A 70 -15.07 0.23 17.58
C ARG A 70 -14.41 1.57 17.22
N GLU A 71 -13.24 1.84 17.78
CA GLU A 71 -12.49 3.08 17.53
C GLU A 71 -11.72 3.06 16.21
N TYR A 72 -11.71 1.90 15.50
CA TYR A 72 -10.97 1.69 14.24
C TYR A 72 -11.93 1.29 13.12
N LEU A 73 -11.94 0.01 12.73
CA LEU A 73 -12.77 -0.45 11.61
C LEU A 73 -14.19 -0.84 12.03
N ASP A 74 -14.43 -1.09 13.32
CA ASP A 74 -15.72 -1.57 13.85
C ASP A 74 -16.27 -2.75 13.02
N ALA A 75 -15.43 -3.71 12.74
CA ALA A 75 -15.73 -4.85 11.88
C ALA A 75 -15.41 -6.16 12.60
N PRO A 76 -16.18 -7.26 12.35
CA PRO A 76 -15.92 -8.55 12.94
C PRO A 76 -14.49 -9.04 12.70
N LEU A 77 -13.84 -9.58 13.73
CA LEU A 77 -12.45 -10.07 13.67
C LEU A 77 -12.26 -11.11 12.57
N ASP A 78 -13.25 -11.99 12.37
CA ASP A 78 -13.22 -13.02 11.33
C ASP A 78 -13.30 -12.48 9.89
N CYS A 79 -13.61 -11.20 9.73
CA CYS A 79 -13.51 -10.50 8.45
C CYS A 79 -12.12 -9.89 8.21
N ILE A 80 -11.36 -9.58 9.29
CA ILE A 80 -10.08 -8.87 9.23
C ILE A 80 -8.91 -9.85 9.31
N GLU A 81 -8.86 -10.69 10.34
CA GLU A 81 -7.72 -11.56 10.65
C GLU A 81 -7.34 -12.47 9.48
N PRO A 82 -8.26 -13.20 8.81
CA PRO A 82 -7.87 -14.05 7.70
C PRO A 82 -7.15 -13.28 6.59
N ARG A 83 -7.55 -12.06 6.30
CA ARG A 83 -6.92 -11.22 5.27
C ARG A 83 -5.50 -10.81 5.63
N LEU A 84 -5.27 -10.44 6.88
CA LEU A 84 -3.93 -10.15 7.38
C LEU A 84 -3.01 -11.38 7.39
N LEU A 85 -3.59 -12.57 7.55
CA LEU A 85 -2.88 -13.85 7.53
C LEU A 85 -2.77 -14.49 6.14
N GLY A 86 -3.34 -13.88 5.10
CA GLY A 86 -3.33 -14.40 3.74
C GLY A 86 -4.29 -15.54 3.49
N ALA A 87 -5.27 -15.76 4.37
CA ALA A 87 -6.30 -16.78 4.17
C ALA A 87 -7.49 -16.19 3.40
N TYR A 88 -7.84 -16.84 2.31
CA TYR A 88 -8.90 -16.41 1.41
C TYR A 88 -9.99 -17.48 1.28
N ASP A 89 -11.21 -16.98 1.06
CA ASP A 89 -12.42 -17.74 0.75
C ASP A 89 -13.16 -16.99 -0.35
N ASP A 90 -13.52 -17.68 -1.43
CA ASP A 90 -14.24 -17.04 -2.53
C ASP A 90 -15.75 -16.97 -2.32
N GLY A 91 -16.27 -17.65 -1.31
CA GLY A 91 -17.71 -17.75 -1.06
C GLY A 91 -18.44 -18.75 -1.97
N LEU A 92 -17.70 -19.52 -2.77
CA LEU A 92 -18.21 -20.57 -3.66
C LEU A 92 -17.71 -21.96 -3.27
N GLY A 93 -17.05 -22.06 -2.10
CA GLY A 93 -16.50 -23.29 -1.55
C GLY A 93 -15.01 -23.49 -1.76
N ASN A 94 -14.31 -22.55 -2.42
CA ASN A 94 -12.87 -22.63 -2.55
C ASN A 94 -12.18 -21.77 -1.48
N GLN A 95 -11.16 -22.35 -0.86
CA GLN A 95 -10.31 -21.67 0.12
C GLN A 95 -8.84 -21.84 -0.28
N TRP A 96 -8.05 -20.81 -0.10
CA TRP A 96 -6.61 -20.86 -0.37
C TRP A 96 -5.82 -19.95 0.55
N GLN A 97 -4.52 -20.21 0.62
CA GLN A 97 -3.55 -19.40 1.31
C GLN A 97 -2.69 -18.67 0.27
N ASP A 98 -2.62 -17.35 0.40
CA ASP A 98 -1.72 -16.53 -0.41
C ASP A 98 -0.58 -16.02 0.48
N PRO A 99 0.65 -16.53 0.29
CA PRO A 99 1.81 -16.10 1.07
C PRO A 99 2.24 -14.66 0.78
N HIS A 100 1.74 -14.08 -0.31
CA HIS A 100 2.06 -12.70 -0.75
C HIS A 100 0.88 -11.74 -0.60
N ALA A 101 -0.15 -12.11 0.15
CA ALA A 101 -1.43 -11.43 0.23
C ALA A 101 -1.31 -9.96 0.64
N LEU A 102 -0.82 -9.68 1.81
CA LEU A 102 -0.64 -8.31 2.32
C LEU A 102 0.79 -8.15 2.84
N ARG A 103 1.58 -7.39 2.10
CA ARG A 103 2.92 -7.00 2.50
C ARG A 103 2.88 -5.56 3.04
N PHE A 104 3.37 -5.37 4.25
CA PHE A 104 3.33 -4.06 4.90
C PHE A 104 4.69 -3.36 4.87
N PHE A 105 5.80 -4.12 4.93
CA PHE A 105 7.12 -3.54 5.10
C PHE A 105 8.14 -3.99 4.05
N ALA A 106 8.40 -5.31 3.94
CA ALA A 106 9.40 -5.89 3.03
C ALA A 106 10.74 -5.12 3.04
N GLY A 107 11.28 -4.87 4.23
CA GLY A 107 12.51 -4.10 4.37
C GLY A 107 12.37 -2.60 4.02
N GLY A 108 11.17 -2.06 3.99
CA GLY A 108 10.87 -0.68 3.61
C GLY A 108 10.43 -0.52 2.15
N GLU A 109 10.57 -1.54 1.31
CA GLU A 109 10.27 -1.42 -0.13
C GLU A 109 8.79 -1.17 -0.43
N VAL A 110 7.89 -1.72 0.39
CA VAL A 110 6.43 -1.55 0.22
C VAL A 110 6.02 -0.09 0.32
N ASN A 111 6.68 0.65 1.21
CA ASN A 111 6.32 2.04 1.52
C ASN A 111 7.10 3.07 0.68
N LEU A 112 8.03 2.63 -0.16
CA LEU A 112 8.80 3.53 -1.03
C LEU A 112 7.90 4.11 -2.12
N PRO A 113 7.74 5.45 -2.19
CA PRO A 113 6.84 6.07 -3.17
C PRO A 113 7.52 6.15 -4.56
N TYR A 114 7.52 5.04 -5.28
CA TYR A 114 8.14 4.97 -6.61
C TYR A 114 7.50 5.96 -7.59
N LEU A 115 8.32 6.68 -8.35
CA LEU A 115 7.84 7.64 -9.36
C LEU A 115 7.02 6.94 -10.45
N SER A 116 7.43 5.72 -10.82
CA SER A 116 6.73 4.91 -11.82
C SER A 116 5.27 4.66 -11.46
N ASP A 117 4.96 4.47 -10.17
CA ASP A 117 3.58 4.24 -9.73
C ASP A 117 2.71 5.48 -9.99
N GLY A 118 3.19 6.67 -9.62
CA GLY A 118 2.51 7.94 -9.90
C GLY A 118 2.34 8.19 -11.41
N MET A 119 3.37 7.91 -12.20
CA MET A 119 3.31 8.02 -13.65
C MET A 119 2.27 7.08 -14.25
N TRP A 120 2.24 5.82 -13.80
CA TRP A 120 1.25 4.85 -14.26
C TRP A 120 -0.18 5.32 -13.98
N PHE A 121 -0.49 5.80 -12.77
CA PHE A 121 -1.83 6.32 -12.46
C PHE A 121 -2.22 7.49 -13.35
N MET A 122 -1.31 8.41 -13.63
CA MET A 122 -1.58 9.52 -14.55
C MET A 122 -1.87 9.05 -15.97
N THR A 123 -1.20 8.00 -16.46
CA THR A 123 -1.52 7.39 -17.76
C THR A 123 -2.94 6.81 -17.78
N GLN A 124 -3.37 6.18 -16.66
CA GLN A 124 -4.76 5.71 -16.55
C GLN A 124 -5.76 6.86 -16.47
N PHE A 125 -5.46 7.93 -15.76
CA PHE A 125 -6.30 9.12 -15.74
C PHE A 125 -6.45 9.72 -17.11
N ARG A 126 -5.39 9.73 -17.92
CA ARG A 126 -5.44 10.14 -19.33
C ARG A 126 -6.33 9.20 -20.15
N ARG A 127 -6.10 7.89 -19.99
CA ARG A 127 -6.89 6.84 -20.68
C ARG A 127 -8.39 6.92 -20.39
N TRP A 128 -8.77 7.24 -19.16
CA TRP A 128 -10.17 7.34 -18.72
C TRP A 128 -10.79 8.74 -18.93
N GLY A 129 -10.06 9.66 -19.53
CA GLY A 129 -10.56 11.01 -19.81
C GLY A 129 -10.61 11.93 -18.60
N LEU A 130 -10.03 11.55 -17.47
CA LEU A 130 -9.90 12.41 -16.28
C LEU A 130 -8.88 13.53 -16.51
N LEU A 131 -7.86 13.28 -17.33
CA LEU A 131 -6.95 14.29 -17.84
C LEU A 131 -7.23 14.54 -19.33
N ARG A 132 -7.38 15.80 -19.70
CA ARG A 132 -7.66 16.20 -21.10
C ARG A 132 -6.43 16.13 -21.99
N GLU A 133 -5.26 16.39 -21.42
CA GLU A 133 -3.96 16.44 -22.11
C GLU A 133 -2.94 15.60 -21.35
N ASP A 134 -1.87 15.24 -22.03
CA ASP A 134 -0.76 14.52 -21.41
C ASP A 134 0.04 15.48 -20.49
N PRO A 135 0.15 15.18 -19.19
CA PRO A 135 0.95 16.00 -18.29
C PRO A 135 2.46 15.72 -18.46
N ASP A 136 3.30 16.57 -17.87
CA ASP A 136 4.68 16.17 -17.59
C ASP A 136 4.69 15.08 -16.51
N TYR A 137 4.53 13.83 -16.93
CA TYR A 137 4.40 12.67 -16.07
C TYR A 137 5.50 12.58 -15.00
N LEU A 138 6.76 12.75 -15.43
CA LEU A 138 7.90 12.66 -14.52
C LEU A 138 7.99 13.87 -13.60
N GLY A 139 7.78 15.06 -14.12
CA GLY A 139 7.82 16.30 -13.34
C GLY A 139 6.74 16.33 -12.26
N VAL A 140 5.51 15.91 -12.59
CA VAL A 140 4.41 15.80 -11.63
C VAL A 140 4.70 14.71 -10.59
N ALA A 141 5.16 13.53 -11.02
CA ALA A 141 5.50 12.45 -10.09
C ALA A 141 6.58 12.89 -9.09
N ARG A 142 7.64 13.58 -9.55
CA ARG A 142 8.69 14.13 -8.66
C ARG A 142 8.17 15.14 -7.64
N GLN A 143 7.14 15.89 -7.98
CA GLN A 143 6.54 16.86 -7.06
C GLN A 143 5.59 16.22 -6.03
N VAL A 144 4.91 15.14 -6.40
CA VAL A 144 3.92 14.46 -5.56
C VAL A 144 4.55 13.37 -4.70
N GLN A 145 5.37 12.52 -5.30
CA GLN A 145 6.05 11.41 -4.62
C GLN A 145 7.23 11.96 -3.80
N GLN A 146 7.09 11.96 -2.48
CA GLN A 146 8.05 12.58 -1.57
C GLN A 146 9.23 11.65 -1.23
N LEU A 147 9.98 11.21 -2.25
CA LEU A 147 11.13 10.30 -2.10
C LEU A 147 12.18 10.81 -1.10
N ALA A 148 12.49 12.09 -1.13
CA ALA A 148 13.47 12.67 -0.22
C ALA A 148 13.01 12.58 1.24
N LEU A 149 11.75 12.89 1.51
CA LEU A 149 11.14 12.79 2.83
C LEU A 149 11.13 11.34 3.31
N TYR A 150 10.74 10.41 2.44
CA TYR A 150 10.78 8.97 2.74
C TYR A 150 12.19 8.50 3.11
N ARG A 151 13.21 8.85 2.30
CA ARG A 151 14.61 8.48 2.55
C ARG A 151 15.15 9.04 3.87
N GLN A 152 14.79 10.26 4.21
CA GLN A 152 15.15 10.86 5.49
C GLN A 152 14.51 10.11 6.67
N ALA A 153 13.22 9.77 6.57
CA ALA A 153 12.51 9.03 7.59
C ALA A 153 13.07 7.62 7.77
N ALA A 154 13.25 6.90 6.68
CA ALA A 154 13.82 5.54 6.68
C ALA A 154 15.25 5.53 7.22
N GLY A 155 16.09 6.48 6.80
CA GLY A 155 17.46 6.62 7.31
C GLY A 155 17.52 6.88 8.81
N ALA A 156 16.60 7.69 9.35
CA ALA A 156 16.49 7.93 10.80
C ALA A 156 16.11 6.67 11.60
N LEU A 157 15.43 5.70 10.97
CA LEU A 157 15.05 4.41 11.54
C LEU A 157 16.05 3.28 11.22
N GLY A 158 17.16 3.59 10.55
CA GLY A 158 18.14 2.59 10.12
C GLY A 158 17.60 1.61 9.07
N ILE A 159 16.57 1.99 8.33
CA ILE A 159 15.98 1.18 7.27
C ILE A 159 16.76 1.41 5.98
N PRO A 160 17.34 0.36 5.36
CA PRO A 160 18.02 0.49 4.07
C PRO A 160 17.01 0.84 2.98
N VAL A 161 17.34 1.80 2.13
CA VAL A 161 16.47 2.23 1.02
C VAL A 161 17.18 1.98 -0.29
N LYS A 162 16.50 1.37 -1.25
CA LYS A 162 16.98 1.20 -2.62
C LYS A 162 17.26 2.58 -3.26
N ALA A 163 18.32 2.65 -4.04
CA ALA A 163 18.67 3.88 -4.76
C ALA A 163 17.69 4.17 -5.91
N GLN A 164 17.02 3.16 -6.42
CA GLN A 164 16.12 3.25 -7.56
C GLN A 164 14.86 4.05 -7.23
N ASP A 165 14.52 5.01 -8.09
CA ASP A 165 13.30 5.82 -7.98
C ASP A 165 12.13 5.22 -8.75
N MET A 166 12.40 4.24 -9.60
CA MET A 166 11.46 3.58 -10.49
C MET A 166 11.44 2.08 -10.22
N ARG A 167 10.30 1.47 -10.48
CA ARG A 167 10.15 0.01 -10.53
C ARG A 167 9.36 -0.40 -11.77
N SER A 168 9.57 -1.62 -12.23
CA SER A 168 8.72 -2.28 -13.21
C SER A 168 7.77 -3.24 -12.50
N SER A 169 6.58 -3.41 -13.04
CA SER A 169 5.58 -4.36 -12.56
C SER A 169 5.00 -5.07 -13.77
N GLN A 170 4.76 -6.37 -13.64
CA GLN A 170 4.11 -7.15 -14.69
C GLN A 170 2.63 -7.31 -14.35
N LEU A 171 1.75 -6.99 -15.29
CA LEU A 171 0.32 -7.20 -15.15
C LEU A 171 -0.07 -8.64 -15.56
N ILE A 172 -1.28 -9.06 -15.23
CA ILE A 172 -1.83 -10.37 -15.55
C ILE A 172 -1.77 -10.71 -17.05
N ASP A 173 -1.81 -9.69 -17.92
CA ASP A 173 -1.69 -9.85 -19.39
C ASP A 173 -0.25 -9.94 -19.89
N GLY A 174 0.72 -10.01 -18.98
CA GLY A 174 2.15 -10.09 -19.29
C GLY A 174 2.81 -8.78 -19.70
N LYS A 175 2.08 -7.67 -19.72
CA LYS A 175 2.65 -6.34 -20.01
C LYS A 175 3.36 -5.77 -18.79
N ILE A 176 4.40 -4.99 -19.07
CA ILE A 176 5.26 -4.32 -18.08
C ILE A 176 4.97 -2.82 -18.13
#